data_627807c03d5a761a998c45677848ac8a
#
_entry.id   627807c03d5a761a998c45677848ac8a
#
_cell.length_a   1.000
_cell.length_b   1.000
_cell.length_c   1.000
_cell.angle_alpha   90.00
_cell.angle_beta   90.00
_cell.angle_gamma   90.00
#
_symmetry.space_group_name_H-M   'P 1'
#
loop_
_entity.id
_entity.type
_entity.pdbx_description
1 polymer ?
#
loop_
_entity_poly.entity_id
_entity_poly.type
_entity_poly.pdbx_seq_one_letter_code
_entity_poly.pdbx_strand_id
1 'polypeptide(L)'
;CDDWTNLLTFTTNPGNLTGDLPFIDMDKENFELTDDSPLLSAATLSFTTIAGKTYDAPSVDLYGRSRPNPIGSILDIGAIESEFSGKTLAATGITDGLSISSELDFSNITSTLSSRWNPYLNDSLNTYTYEFAIGDSSSSNNVKDWTNNGFNTQVTVSGLNLQNSVTYYFSVRVLNKNGTILSTMRTDGVLIDTQKPVISGIHDGSDNDIDWYGLDSEGTVIFNVIDNSGVNIYEFSIGTTPGERDILNWQLVQDSVGTFSTKDFVEEETYYVNGRVTDRVGYVSDVVASDGVQMDF
;
A
#
# COMPACT_ATOMS: atom_id res chain seq x y z
N CYS A 1 43.88 -9.07 -38.00
CA CYS A 1 42.99 -8.31 -37.06
C CYS A 1 42.22 -7.34 -37.95
N ASP A 2 41.02 -7.69 -38.25
CA ASP A 2 40.17 -6.95 -39.16
C ASP A 2 39.64 -5.70 -38.44
N ASP A 3 39.76 -4.60 -39.13
CA ASP A 3 39.35 -3.29 -38.71
C ASP A 3 37.81 -3.25 -38.55
N TRP A 4 37.32 -3.30 -37.31
CA TRP A 4 35.92 -3.23 -36.96
C TRP A 4 35.32 -1.84 -37.18
N THR A 5 36.14 -0.84 -37.57
CA THR A 5 35.67 0.56 -37.73
C THR A 5 34.74 0.72 -38.95
N ASN A 6 34.68 -0.22 -39.89
CA ASN A 6 33.82 -0.16 -41.04
C ASN A 6 32.48 -0.91 -40.92
N LEU A 7 32.21 -1.55 -39.79
CA LEU A 7 30.93 -2.30 -39.60
C LEU A 7 29.84 -1.48 -38.94
N LEU A 8 30.09 -0.26 -38.56
CA LEU A 8 29.18 0.57 -37.71
C LEU A 8 28.68 1.83 -38.44
N THR A 9 28.48 1.81 -39.73
CA THR A 9 27.51 2.74 -40.33
C THR A 9 26.10 2.19 -40.11
N PHE A 10 25.68 2.14 -38.84
CA PHE A 10 24.27 2.00 -38.55
C PHE A 10 23.62 3.36 -38.82
N THR A 11 22.83 3.44 -39.88
CA THR A 11 21.86 4.51 -40.04
C THR A 11 21.08 4.66 -38.73
N THR A 12 20.93 5.87 -38.25
CA THR A 12 20.19 6.27 -37.06
C THR A 12 18.79 5.65 -37.06
N ASN A 13 18.67 4.45 -36.51
CA ASN A 13 17.38 3.87 -36.22
C ASN A 13 16.98 4.36 -34.82
N PRO A 14 15.75 4.87 -34.61
CA PRO A 14 15.30 5.27 -33.28
C PRO A 14 15.21 4.03 -32.40
N GLY A 15 16.25 3.69 -31.71
CA GLY A 15 16.43 2.47 -30.93
C GLY A 15 17.88 2.03 -30.82
N ASN A 16 18.78 2.62 -31.60
CA ASN A 16 20.19 2.40 -31.39
C ASN A 16 20.69 3.26 -30.22
N LEU A 17 21.29 2.61 -29.25
CA LEU A 17 21.98 3.30 -28.17
C LEU A 17 23.29 3.86 -28.73
N THR A 18 23.48 5.18 -28.59
CA THR A 18 24.70 5.89 -29.00
C THR A 18 25.38 6.51 -27.78
N GLY A 19 26.68 6.40 -27.71
CA GLY A 19 27.49 6.94 -26.61
C GLY A 19 28.59 5.97 -26.19
N ASP A 20 29.35 6.36 -25.19
CA ASP A 20 30.32 5.46 -24.58
C ASP A 20 29.59 4.33 -23.90
N LEU A 21 29.93 3.08 -24.26
CA LEU A 21 29.33 1.91 -23.68
C LEU A 21 29.98 1.68 -22.30
N PRO A 22 29.20 1.71 -21.20
CA PRO A 22 29.72 1.61 -19.85
C PRO A 22 29.99 0.14 -19.49
N PHE A 23 31.14 -0.36 -19.89
CA PHE A 23 31.71 -1.62 -19.40
C PHE A 23 32.64 -1.34 -18.22
N ILE A 24 32.80 -2.32 -17.33
CA ILE A 24 33.61 -2.15 -16.11
C ILE A 24 35.07 -1.87 -16.43
N ASP A 25 35.69 -2.62 -17.36
CA ASP A 25 37.08 -2.43 -17.76
C ASP A 25 37.37 -3.07 -19.13
N MET A 26 37.17 -2.32 -20.21
CA MET A 26 37.39 -2.82 -21.57
C MET A 26 38.85 -3.15 -21.86
N ASP A 27 39.80 -2.46 -21.22
CA ASP A 27 41.24 -2.68 -21.43
C ASP A 27 41.72 -4.02 -20.87
N LYS A 28 40.97 -4.55 -19.90
CA LYS A 28 41.18 -5.87 -19.27
C LYS A 28 40.21 -6.94 -19.77
N GLU A 29 39.54 -6.68 -20.90
CA GLU A 29 38.52 -7.58 -21.46
C GLU A 29 37.38 -7.91 -20.50
N ASN A 30 37.10 -7.01 -19.53
CA ASN A 30 35.93 -7.11 -18.68
C ASN A 30 34.76 -6.34 -19.31
N PHE A 31 33.89 -7.07 -20.03
CA PHE A 31 32.72 -6.56 -20.71
C PHE A 31 31.44 -6.64 -19.84
N GLU A 32 31.57 -6.83 -18.55
CA GLU A 32 30.46 -6.68 -17.62
C GLU A 32 29.96 -5.23 -17.64
N LEU A 33 28.65 -5.08 -17.53
CA LEU A 33 28.01 -3.76 -17.51
C LEU A 33 28.17 -3.11 -16.16
N THR A 34 28.39 -1.81 -16.15
CA THR A 34 28.28 -1.01 -14.91
C THR A 34 26.83 -0.93 -14.45
N ASP A 35 26.59 -0.63 -13.18
CA ASP A 35 25.26 -0.55 -12.57
C ASP A 35 24.39 0.62 -13.10
N ASP A 36 24.98 1.53 -13.86
CA ASP A 36 24.33 2.66 -14.53
C ASP A 36 24.27 2.50 -16.07
N SER A 37 24.62 1.33 -16.57
CA SER A 37 24.65 1.07 -18.02
C SER A 37 23.25 1.18 -18.64
N PRO A 38 23.11 1.95 -19.76
CA PRO A 38 21.85 1.99 -20.51
C PRO A 38 21.54 0.65 -21.22
N LEU A 39 22.46 -0.30 -21.21
CA LEU A 39 22.28 -1.64 -21.79
C LEU A 39 21.57 -2.60 -20.84
N LEU A 40 21.49 -2.26 -19.54
CA LEU A 40 20.77 -3.04 -18.54
C LEU A 40 19.27 -3.06 -18.86
N SER A 41 18.68 -4.25 -18.84
CA SER A 41 17.23 -4.46 -19.09
C SER A 41 16.72 -3.86 -20.41
N ALA A 42 17.58 -3.74 -21.42
CA ALA A 42 17.26 -3.05 -22.67
C ALA A 42 17.07 -4.00 -23.88
N ALA A 43 17.22 -5.31 -23.68
CA ALA A 43 17.07 -6.31 -24.74
C ALA A 43 15.67 -6.96 -24.74
N THR A 44 15.36 -7.66 -25.83
CA THR A 44 14.14 -8.43 -26.01
C THR A 44 14.42 -9.93 -26.02
N LEU A 45 13.48 -10.74 -25.54
CA LEU A 45 13.59 -12.21 -25.57
C LEU A 45 13.65 -12.77 -27.00
N SER A 46 12.97 -12.13 -27.92
CA SER A 46 12.99 -12.51 -29.36
C SER A 46 12.70 -11.32 -30.24
N PHE A 47 13.17 -11.37 -31.45
CA PHE A 47 12.77 -10.45 -32.51
C PHE A 47 12.51 -11.17 -33.83
N THR A 48 11.57 -10.64 -34.59
CA THR A 48 11.26 -11.20 -35.94
C THR A 48 11.68 -10.18 -36.99
N THR A 49 12.48 -10.62 -37.93
CA THR A 49 12.91 -9.78 -39.07
C THR A 49 11.74 -9.49 -40.00
N ILE A 50 11.92 -8.49 -40.90
CA ILE A 50 10.95 -8.16 -41.96
C ILE A 50 10.70 -9.36 -42.87
N ALA A 51 11.69 -10.25 -43.02
CA ALA A 51 11.57 -11.50 -43.80
C ALA A 51 10.85 -12.62 -43.02
N GLY A 52 10.31 -12.37 -41.86
CA GLY A 52 9.55 -13.34 -41.07
C GLY A 52 10.38 -14.36 -40.29
N LYS A 53 11.70 -14.19 -40.21
CA LYS A 53 12.56 -15.09 -39.43
C LYS A 53 12.68 -14.58 -37.99
N THR A 54 12.33 -15.44 -37.03
CA THR A 54 12.46 -15.15 -35.60
C THR A 54 13.81 -15.62 -35.07
N TYR A 55 14.41 -14.82 -34.24
CA TYR A 55 15.63 -15.12 -33.50
C TYR A 55 15.34 -14.92 -31.98
N ASP A 56 15.64 -15.93 -31.20
CA ASP A 56 15.50 -15.91 -29.77
C ASP A 56 16.83 -15.58 -29.11
N ALA A 57 16.79 -14.87 -27.98
CA ALA A 57 17.96 -14.67 -27.18
C ALA A 57 18.45 -16.01 -26.60
N PRO A 58 19.79 -16.24 -26.50
CA PRO A 58 20.31 -17.42 -25.83
C PRO A 58 19.78 -17.50 -24.39
N SER A 59 19.52 -18.71 -23.89
CA SER A 59 19.03 -18.94 -22.53
C SER A 59 20.10 -18.81 -21.45
N VAL A 60 21.37 -18.68 -21.86
CA VAL A 60 22.53 -18.45 -20.98
C VAL A 60 23.43 -17.38 -21.59
N ASP A 61 24.13 -16.67 -20.74
CA ASP A 61 25.14 -15.68 -21.12
C ASP A 61 26.52 -16.30 -21.44
N LEU A 62 27.49 -15.46 -21.75
CA LEU A 62 28.84 -15.88 -22.07
C LEU A 62 29.53 -16.67 -20.94
N TYR A 63 29.14 -16.41 -19.69
CA TYR A 63 29.66 -17.10 -18.50
C TYR A 63 28.80 -18.28 -18.05
N GLY A 64 27.77 -18.64 -18.82
CA GLY A 64 26.84 -19.73 -18.52
C GLY A 64 25.79 -19.40 -17.45
N ARG A 65 25.61 -18.12 -17.10
CA ARG A 65 24.55 -17.66 -16.21
C ARG A 65 23.22 -17.65 -16.97
N SER A 66 22.13 -17.92 -16.27
CA SER A 66 20.77 -17.87 -16.86
C SER A 66 20.45 -16.48 -17.42
N ARG A 67 19.77 -16.44 -18.57
CA ARG A 67 19.19 -15.22 -19.14
C ARG A 67 17.67 -15.30 -19.12
N PRO A 68 16.99 -14.29 -18.55
CA PRO A 68 17.51 -13.13 -17.85
C PRO A 68 18.14 -13.50 -16.47
N ASN A 69 19.02 -12.64 -15.98
CA ASN A 69 19.59 -12.73 -14.64
C ASN A 69 19.43 -11.39 -13.91
N PRO A 70 18.73 -11.34 -12.76
CA PRO A 70 18.07 -12.47 -12.09
C PRO A 70 16.83 -12.98 -12.86
N ILE A 71 16.41 -14.21 -12.57
CA ILE A 71 15.22 -14.81 -13.21
C ILE A 71 14.00 -13.89 -13.03
N GLY A 72 13.32 -13.60 -14.16
CA GLY A 72 12.15 -12.71 -14.18
C GLY A 72 12.48 -11.23 -14.43
N SER A 73 13.76 -10.89 -14.61
CA SER A 73 14.17 -9.56 -15.09
C SER A 73 13.99 -9.41 -16.61
N ILE A 74 14.29 -8.23 -17.13
CA ILE A 74 14.42 -7.98 -18.57
C ILE A 74 15.87 -8.25 -18.96
N LEU A 75 16.10 -8.83 -20.14
CA LEU A 75 17.42 -9.13 -20.67
C LEU A 75 18.28 -7.89 -20.88
N ASP A 76 19.58 -8.02 -20.68
CA ASP A 76 20.56 -7.01 -21.03
C ASP A 76 20.93 -7.05 -22.51
N ILE A 77 21.29 -5.91 -23.08
CA ILE A 77 21.92 -5.87 -24.41
C ILE A 77 23.37 -6.31 -24.24
N GLY A 78 23.76 -7.37 -24.94
CA GLY A 78 25.12 -7.86 -24.94
C GLY A 78 25.21 -9.37 -24.72
N ALA A 79 26.42 -9.85 -24.54
CA ALA A 79 26.73 -11.27 -24.35
C ALA A 79 26.75 -11.70 -22.87
N ILE A 80 26.66 -10.76 -21.96
CA ILE A 80 26.78 -10.96 -20.52
C ILE A 80 25.52 -10.39 -19.86
N GLU A 81 24.91 -11.17 -18.98
CA GLU A 81 23.83 -10.73 -18.12
C GLU A 81 24.41 -10.20 -16.81
N SER A 82 24.04 -8.99 -16.46
CA SER A 82 24.40 -8.39 -15.18
C SER A 82 23.43 -8.83 -14.10
N GLU A 83 23.92 -9.00 -12.89
CA GLU A 83 23.06 -9.16 -11.69
C GLU A 83 22.24 -7.89 -11.38
N PHE A 84 22.61 -6.77 -12.00
CA PHE A 84 21.90 -5.49 -11.91
C PHE A 84 20.73 -5.36 -12.89
N SER A 85 20.53 -6.34 -13.79
CA SER A 85 19.43 -6.32 -14.76
C SER A 85 18.09 -6.34 -14.08
N GLY A 86 17.36 -5.29 -14.29
CA GLY A 86 15.92 -5.14 -14.19
C GLY A 86 15.18 -6.02 -13.22
N LYS A 87 15.56 -6.00 -11.95
CA LYS A 87 14.50 -5.99 -10.96
C LYS A 87 13.77 -4.66 -11.17
N THR A 88 12.72 -4.67 -11.99
CA THR A 88 11.63 -3.76 -11.71
C THR A 88 11.45 -3.89 -10.21
N LEU A 89 11.77 -2.87 -9.44
CA LEU A 89 11.23 -2.73 -8.11
C LEU A 89 9.73 -2.69 -8.35
N ALA A 90 9.13 -3.89 -8.38
CA ALA A 90 7.70 -3.94 -8.25
C ALA A 90 7.41 -3.12 -7.00
N ALA A 91 6.38 -2.30 -7.05
CA ALA A 91 5.91 -1.45 -5.96
C ALA A 91 5.61 -2.22 -4.64
N THR A 92 5.87 -3.52 -4.62
CA THR A 92 5.70 -4.47 -3.51
C THR A 92 6.78 -4.37 -2.43
N GLY A 93 7.73 -3.48 -2.56
CA GLY A 93 8.83 -3.37 -1.60
C GLY A 93 8.80 -2.16 -0.67
N ILE A 94 7.85 -1.25 -0.80
CA ILE A 94 7.67 -0.09 0.07
C ILE A 94 6.34 -0.20 0.81
N THR A 95 6.34 0.08 2.11
CA THR A 95 5.15 0.06 2.95
C THR A 95 5.08 1.30 3.82
N ASP A 96 3.88 1.73 4.14
CA ASP A 96 3.62 2.71 5.18
C ASP A 96 3.81 2.07 6.56
N GLY A 97 4.41 2.83 7.49
CA GLY A 97 4.80 2.33 8.80
C GLY A 97 6.13 1.56 8.80
N LEU A 98 6.55 1.09 9.97
CA LEU A 98 7.80 0.35 10.17
C LEU A 98 7.60 -1.16 10.38
N SER A 99 6.34 -1.62 10.48
CA SER A 99 6.03 -3.04 10.66
C SER A 99 6.41 -3.86 9.42
N ILE A 100 6.87 -5.08 9.65
CA ILE A 100 7.16 -6.05 8.59
C ILE A 100 5.90 -6.83 8.19
N SER A 101 4.96 -6.96 9.11
CA SER A 101 3.81 -7.85 9.00
C SER A 101 2.49 -7.15 8.72
N SER A 102 2.45 -5.83 8.84
CA SER A 102 1.23 -5.03 8.63
C SER A 102 1.59 -3.66 8.07
N GLU A 103 0.88 -3.24 7.06
CA GLU A 103 0.91 -1.90 6.52
C GLU A 103 0.06 -0.96 7.39
N LEU A 104 0.38 0.32 7.38
CA LEU A 104 -0.34 1.35 8.11
C LEU A 104 -1.23 2.13 7.13
N ASP A 105 -2.51 1.78 7.07
CA ASP A 105 -3.47 2.44 6.17
C ASP A 105 -4.10 3.70 6.79
N PHE A 106 -4.18 3.76 8.12
CA PHE A 106 -4.86 4.81 8.88
C PHE A 106 -4.03 5.27 10.07
N SER A 107 -4.08 6.56 10.40
CA SER A 107 -3.39 7.11 11.58
C SER A 107 -4.15 8.29 12.18
N ASN A 108 -4.17 8.37 13.51
CA ASN A 108 -4.63 9.56 14.23
C ASN A 108 -3.47 10.51 14.61
N ILE A 109 -2.25 10.21 14.19
CA ILE A 109 -1.06 10.99 14.49
C ILE A 109 -0.83 12.00 13.36
N THR A 110 -0.96 13.29 13.69
CA THR A 110 -0.81 14.39 12.71
C THR A 110 0.61 14.91 12.54
N SER A 111 1.54 14.46 13.38
CA SER A 111 2.89 15.03 13.43
C SER A 111 4.00 14.11 12.93
N THR A 112 3.68 12.86 12.65
CA THR A 112 4.71 11.85 12.32
C THR A 112 4.19 10.83 11.32
N LEU A 113 5.01 10.52 10.32
CA LEU A 113 4.80 9.40 9.40
C LEU A 113 6.10 8.59 9.28
N SER A 114 5.95 7.32 9.00
CA SER A 114 7.07 6.39 8.79
C SER A 114 6.84 5.55 7.56
N SER A 115 7.93 5.15 6.93
CA SER A 115 7.90 4.19 5.82
C SER A 115 9.15 3.31 5.86
N ARG A 116 9.04 2.14 5.29
CA ARG A 116 10.16 1.23 5.07
C ARG A 116 10.09 0.62 3.67
N TRP A 117 11.22 0.16 3.18
CA TRP A 117 11.32 -0.49 1.86
C TRP A 117 12.38 -1.57 1.86
N ASN A 118 12.34 -2.44 0.88
CA ASN A 118 13.37 -3.44 0.70
C ASN A 118 14.59 -2.81 0.02
N PRO A 119 15.83 -3.26 0.37
CA PRO A 119 17.01 -2.82 -0.32
C PRO A 119 16.93 -3.10 -1.83
N TYR A 120 17.41 -2.15 -2.63
CA TYR A 120 17.56 -2.34 -4.06
C TYR A 120 18.54 -3.46 -4.34
N LEU A 121 18.15 -4.45 -5.13
CA LEU A 121 18.97 -5.60 -5.52
C LEU A 121 19.65 -6.33 -4.35
N ASN A 122 19.06 -6.33 -3.16
CA ASN A 122 19.68 -6.88 -1.94
C ASN A 122 21.10 -6.29 -1.68
N ASP A 123 21.24 -4.99 -1.82
CA ASP A 123 22.51 -4.28 -1.72
C ASP A 123 23.19 -4.43 -0.34
N SER A 124 23.92 -5.55 -0.17
CA SER A 124 24.74 -5.80 1.03
C SER A 124 26.03 -4.96 1.06
N LEU A 125 26.37 -4.30 -0.05
CA LEU A 125 27.59 -3.49 -0.21
C LEU A 125 27.32 -1.99 -0.04
N ASN A 126 26.06 -1.58 0.21
CA ASN A 126 25.65 -0.18 0.30
C ASN A 126 26.09 0.65 -0.93
N THR A 127 25.83 0.11 -2.12
CA THR A 127 26.16 0.78 -3.39
C THR A 127 25.11 1.78 -3.81
N TYR A 128 23.89 1.66 -3.28
CA TYR A 128 22.76 2.52 -3.62
C TYR A 128 22.38 3.40 -2.44
N THR A 129 22.03 4.63 -2.74
CA THR A 129 21.46 5.57 -1.75
C THR A 129 19.98 5.80 -2.03
N TYR A 130 19.28 6.28 -1.03
CA TYR A 130 17.85 6.52 -1.08
C TYR A 130 17.55 7.98 -0.77
N GLU A 131 16.57 8.51 -1.47
CA GLU A 131 15.92 9.76 -1.10
C GLU A 131 14.42 9.49 -0.94
N PHE A 132 13.79 10.19 0.00
CA PHE A 132 12.36 10.10 0.21
C PHE A 132 11.71 11.47 0.11
N ALA A 133 10.42 11.47 -0.19
CA ALA A 133 9.55 12.64 -0.15
C ALA A 133 8.16 12.24 0.38
N ILE A 134 7.38 13.21 0.86
CA ILE A 134 5.99 13.02 1.29
C ILE A 134 5.11 14.03 0.59
N GLY A 135 3.97 13.56 0.09
CA GLY A 135 2.96 14.38 -0.55
C GLY A 135 1.53 14.02 -0.13
N ASP A 136 0.60 14.91 -0.40
CA ASP A 136 -0.84 14.71 -0.20
C ASP A 136 -1.54 14.13 -1.44
N SER A 137 -0.77 13.72 -2.42
CA SER A 137 -1.20 12.93 -3.57
C SER A 137 -0.06 12.02 -4.01
N SER A 138 -0.38 10.95 -4.73
CA SER A 138 0.61 9.97 -5.19
C SER A 138 1.69 10.53 -6.14
N SER A 139 1.59 11.78 -6.59
CA SER A 139 2.55 12.42 -7.47
C SER A 139 3.22 13.66 -6.87
N SER A 140 2.84 14.06 -5.66
CA SER A 140 3.34 15.28 -5.01
C SER A 140 4.46 14.99 -4.00
N ASN A 141 5.21 16.03 -3.66
CA ASN A 141 6.21 16.07 -2.60
C ASN A 141 6.07 17.36 -1.77
N ASN A 142 4.85 17.89 -1.70
CA ASN A 142 4.54 19.21 -1.14
C ASN A 142 4.51 19.26 0.39
N VAL A 143 4.52 18.10 1.07
CA VAL A 143 4.57 17.99 2.53
C VAL A 143 6.02 17.90 3.03
N LYS A 144 6.83 17.10 2.35
CA LYS A 144 8.27 16.96 2.58
C LYS A 144 8.95 16.76 1.24
N ASP A 145 9.80 17.72 0.87
CA ASP A 145 10.57 17.61 -0.37
C ASP A 145 11.64 16.53 -0.29
N TRP A 146 12.15 16.11 -1.44
CA TRP A 146 13.14 15.05 -1.57
C TRP A 146 14.30 15.27 -0.60
N THR A 147 14.49 14.28 0.26
CA THR A 147 15.45 14.33 1.36
C THR A 147 16.32 13.08 1.31
N ASN A 148 17.64 13.27 1.39
CA ASN A 148 18.59 12.16 1.39
C ASN A 148 18.44 11.31 2.66
N ASN A 149 18.36 9.98 2.49
CA ASN A 149 18.26 8.98 3.55
C ASN A 149 19.53 8.10 3.63
N GLY A 150 20.53 8.38 2.82
CA GLY A 150 21.75 7.58 2.73
C GLY A 150 21.45 6.13 2.33
N PHE A 151 21.99 5.19 3.08
CA PHE A 151 21.80 3.74 2.86
C PHE A 151 20.61 3.16 3.64
N ASN A 152 19.92 3.98 4.45
CA ASN A 152 18.82 3.49 5.28
C ASN A 152 17.61 3.14 4.43
N THR A 153 17.00 1.99 4.72
CA THR A 153 15.81 1.45 4.05
C THR A 153 14.53 1.67 4.86
N GLN A 154 14.57 2.58 5.80
CA GLN A 154 13.41 3.04 6.57
C GLN A 154 13.63 4.47 7.03
N VAL A 155 12.53 5.16 7.31
CA VAL A 155 12.54 6.53 7.80
C VAL A 155 11.32 6.80 8.69
N THR A 156 11.53 7.64 9.70
CA THR A 156 10.47 8.28 10.47
C THR A 156 10.64 9.79 10.37
N VAL A 157 9.62 10.47 9.90
CA VAL A 157 9.62 11.92 9.71
C VAL A 157 8.69 12.53 10.75
N SER A 158 9.25 13.39 11.61
CA SER A 158 8.52 14.09 12.66
C SER A 158 8.38 15.58 12.34
N GLY A 159 7.50 16.27 13.08
CA GLY A 159 7.26 17.71 12.92
C GLY A 159 6.40 18.05 11.72
N LEU A 160 5.65 17.07 11.21
CA LEU A 160 4.65 17.27 10.16
C LEU A 160 3.41 18.01 10.71
N ASN A 161 2.60 18.56 9.79
CA ASN A 161 1.31 19.17 10.09
C ASN A 161 0.25 18.56 9.17
N LEU A 162 -0.10 17.30 9.46
CA LEU A 162 -1.01 16.51 8.64
C LEU A 162 -2.46 16.88 8.97
N GLN A 163 -3.29 16.94 7.96
CA GLN A 163 -4.69 17.35 8.07
C GLN A 163 -5.61 16.14 8.12
N ASN A 164 -6.69 16.26 8.90
CA ASN A 164 -7.76 15.26 8.95
C ASN A 164 -8.35 15.00 7.56
N SER A 165 -8.74 13.77 7.27
CA SER A 165 -9.35 13.31 6.02
C SER A 165 -8.44 13.45 4.78
N VAL A 166 -7.13 13.60 4.97
CA VAL A 166 -6.15 13.65 3.89
C VAL A 166 -5.29 12.39 3.91
N THR A 167 -5.10 11.78 2.73
CA THR A 167 -4.18 10.66 2.55
C THR A 167 -2.79 11.18 2.15
N TYR A 168 -1.77 10.72 2.86
CA TYR A 168 -0.39 11.07 2.60
C TYR A 168 0.41 9.89 2.11
N TYR A 169 1.30 10.13 1.14
CA TYR A 169 2.05 9.13 0.41
C TYR A 169 3.55 9.34 0.60
N PHE A 170 4.27 8.27 0.91
CA PHE A 170 5.71 8.26 0.73
C PHE A 170 6.08 7.99 -0.72
N SER A 171 7.07 8.71 -1.21
CA SER A 171 7.79 8.41 -2.44
C SER A 171 9.24 8.16 -2.07
N VAL A 172 9.83 7.10 -2.61
CA VAL A 172 11.24 6.76 -2.41
C VAL A 172 11.89 6.56 -3.76
N ARG A 173 13.04 7.18 -3.99
CA ARG A 173 13.85 6.97 -5.18
C ARG A 173 15.22 6.40 -4.80
N VAL A 174 15.70 5.54 -5.66
CA VAL A 174 16.98 4.87 -5.55
C VAL A 174 17.97 5.56 -6.46
N LEU A 175 19.15 5.86 -5.94
CA LEU A 175 20.22 6.50 -6.68
C LEU A 175 21.46 5.62 -6.69
N ASN A 176 22.14 5.55 -7.83
CA ASN A 176 23.45 4.94 -7.90
C ASN A 176 24.52 5.88 -7.34
N LYS A 177 25.78 5.41 -7.28
CA LYS A 177 26.94 6.16 -6.79
C LYS A 177 27.20 7.50 -7.53
N ASN A 178 26.67 7.64 -8.74
CA ASN A 178 26.83 8.85 -9.56
C ASN A 178 25.65 9.84 -9.37
N GLY A 179 24.68 9.49 -8.52
CA GLY A 179 23.49 10.31 -8.27
C GLY A 179 22.39 10.16 -9.32
N THR A 180 22.50 9.15 -10.22
CA THR A 180 21.44 8.87 -11.19
C THR A 180 20.29 8.16 -10.52
N ILE A 181 19.06 8.62 -10.77
CA ILE A 181 17.85 7.97 -10.27
C ILE A 181 17.59 6.72 -11.11
N LEU A 182 17.62 5.56 -10.47
CA LEU A 182 17.39 4.26 -11.09
C LEU A 182 15.92 3.84 -11.03
N SER A 183 15.24 4.18 -9.93
CA SER A 183 13.84 3.82 -9.72
C SER A 183 13.16 4.78 -8.75
N THR A 184 11.84 4.85 -8.84
CA THR A 184 11.00 5.56 -7.86
C THR A 184 9.84 4.65 -7.46
N MET A 185 9.65 4.46 -6.17
CA MET A 185 8.57 3.70 -5.56
C MET A 185 7.65 4.64 -4.79
N ARG A 186 6.42 4.18 -4.54
CA ARG A 186 5.43 4.91 -3.72
C ARG A 186 4.60 3.95 -2.91
N THR A 187 4.15 4.42 -1.74
CA THR A 187 3.15 3.73 -0.93
C THR A 187 1.75 3.98 -1.49
N ASP A 188 0.77 3.22 -1.05
CA ASP A 188 -0.66 3.44 -1.32
C ASP A 188 -1.28 4.47 -0.38
N GLY A 189 -0.57 4.84 0.69
CA GLY A 189 -0.79 6.02 1.51
C GLY A 189 -1.51 5.78 2.82
N VAL A 190 -1.29 6.71 3.76
CA VAL A 190 -1.89 6.73 5.10
C VAL A 190 -2.97 7.80 5.15
N LEU A 191 -4.22 7.42 5.40
CA LEU A 191 -5.30 8.35 5.68
C LEU A 191 -5.19 8.85 7.13
N ILE A 192 -5.17 10.15 7.31
CA ILE A 192 -5.21 10.77 8.65
C ILE A 192 -6.67 10.93 9.08
N ASP A 193 -6.97 10.33 10.23
CA ASP A 193 -8.27 10.46 10.87
C ASP A 193 -8.10 10.89 12.34
N THR A 194 -8.63 12.05 12.66
CA THR A 194 -8.56 12.66 13.99
C THR A 194 -9.93 12.83 14.64
N GLN A 195 -10.96 12.25 14.04
CA GLN A 195 -12.34 12.40 14.49
C GLN A 195 -12.87 11.04 14.93
N LYS A 196 -13.73 11.07 15.95
CA LYS A 196 -14.46 9.87 16.36
C LYS A 196 -15.62 9.60 15.39
N PRO A 197 -16.01 8.34 15.21
CA PRO A 197 -17.15 7.97 14.39
C PRO A 197 -18.44 8.55 14.98
N VAL A 198 -19.39 8.83 14.09
CA VAL A 198 -20.71 9.36 14.44
C VAL A 198 -21.77 8.34 14.05
N ILE A 199 -22.50 7.83 15.03
CA ILE A 199 -23.72 7.06 14.78
C ILE A 199 -24.82 8.04 14.42
N SER A 200 -25.22 8.08 13.15
CA SER A 200 -26.27 8.96 12.63
C SER A 200 -27.68 8.40 12.81
N GLY A 201 -27.78 7.12 13.12
CA GLY A 201 -29.03 6.43 13.46
C GLY A 201 -28.74 5.02 13.95
N ILE A 202 -29.59 4.54 14.85
CA ILE A 202 -29.66 3.17 15.30
C ILE A 202 -31.13 2.74 15.23
N HIS A 203 -31.39 1.61 14.60
CA HIS A 203 -32.73 1.08 14.39
C HIS A 203 -32.85 -0.30 15.07
N ASP A 204 -33.98 -0.55 15.67
CA ASP A 204 -34.32 -1.82 16.33
C ASP A 204 -35.28 -2.69 15.51
N GLY A 205 -35.08 -2.71 14.19
CA GLY A 205 -35.82 -3.54 13.22
C GLY A 205 -34.97 -3.90 12.01
N SER A 206 -35.42 -4.90 11.22
CA SER A 206 -34.64 -5.47 10.11
C SER A 206 -34.60 -4.61 8.85
N ASP A 207 -35.68 -3.88 8.51
CA ASP A 207 -35.79 -3.07 7.29
C ASP A 207 -36.30 -1.65 7.55
N ASN A 208 -37.13 -1.51 8.57
CA ASN A 208 -37.66 -0.25 9.07
C ASN A 208 -37.55 -0.27 10.58
N ASP A 209 -37.51 0.87 11.18
CA ASP A 209 -37.69 1.05 12.58
C ASP A 209 -39.03 0.47 13.00
N ILE A 210 -39.07 -0.33 14.05
CA ILE A 210 -40.29 -0.99 14.52
C ILE A 210 -40.59 -0.59 15.95
N ASP A 211 -41.86 -0.34 16.23
CA ASP A 211 -42.32 0.08 17.55
C ASP A 211 -42.66 -1.10 18.46
N TRP A 212 -42.84 -2.33 17.90
CA TRP A 212 -43.38 -3.48 18.63
C TRP A 212 -42.70 -4.81 18.26
N TYR A 213 -42.40 -5.61 19.30
CA TYR A 213 -42.02 -7.03 19.15
C TYR A 213 -43.06 -7.94 19.78
N GLY A 214 -43.32 -9.08 19.16
CA GLY A 214 -44.05 -10.19 19.78
C GLY A 214 -43.18 -11.09 20.64
N LEU A 215 -43.84 -11.98 21.40
CA LEU A 215 -43.16 -12.94 22.24
C LEU A 215 -42.20 -13.85 21.44
N ASP A 216 -41.05 -14.16 22.02
CA ASP A 216 -40.02 -15.04 21.45
C ASP A 216 -39.53 -14.61 20.04
N SER A 217 -39.63 -13.33 19.72
CA SER A 217 -39.13 -12.78 18.47
C SER A 217 -37.60 -12.66 18.50
N GLU A 218 -36.99 -12.65 17.31
CA GLU A 218 -35.61 -12.21 17.13
C GLU A 218 -35.62 -10.74 16.78
N GLY A 219 -34.98 -9.95 17.65
CA GLY A 219 -34.76 -8.52 17.40
C GLY A 219 -33.52 -8.29 16.56
N THR A 220 -33.52 -7.18 15.80
CA THR A 220 -32.38 -6.77 14.97
C THR A 220 -31.97 -5.35 15.33
N VAL A 221 -30.66 -5.12 15.36
CA VAL A 221 -30.10 -3.76 15.46
C VAL A 221 -29.34 -3.41 14.19
N ILE A 222 -29.60 -2.20 13.66
CA ILE A 222 -28.90 -1.68 12.48
C ILE A 222 -28.24 -0.36 12.83
N PHE A 223 -26.96 -0.24 12.48
CA PHE A 223 -26.17 0.97 12.69
C PHE A 223 -26.01 1.75 11.40
N ASN A 224 -26.36 3.03 11.43
CA ASN A 224 -25.97 4.00 10.42
C ASN A 224 -24.82 4.85 10.94
N VAL A 225 -23.63 4.70 10.38
CA VAL A 225 -22.41 5.34 10.88
C VAL A 225 -21.74 6.15 9.79
N ILE A 226 -21.18 7.28 10.17
CA ILE A 226 -20.33 8.15 9.34
C ILE A 226 -18.96 8.24 9.99
N ASP A 227 -17.92 7.87 9.25
CA ASP A 227 -16.54 7.93 9.68
C ASP A 227 -15.56 7.95 8.49
N ASN A 228 -14.39 8.59 8.65
CA ASN A 228 -13.40 8.74 7.58
C ASN A 228 -12.56 7.48 7.37
N SER A 229 -12.14 6.83 8.45
CA SER A 229 -11.33 5.60 8.42
C SER A 229 -12.19 4.34 8.34
N GLY A 230 -13.48 4.48 8.60
CA GLY A 230 -14.45 3.40 8.71
C GLY A 230 -14.43 2.70 10.06
N VAL A 231 -15.47 1.93 10.32
CA VAL A 231 -15.68 1.26 11.61
C VAL A 231 -14.89 -0.04 11.67
N ASN A 232 -14.27 -0.29 12.81
CA ASN A 232 -13.56 -1.53 13.14
C ASN A 232 -14.39 -2.43 14.07
N ILE A 233 -15.12 -1.83 15.03
CA ILE A 233 -15.90 -2.57 16.03
C ILE A 233 -17.27 -1.94 16.15
N TYR A 234 -18.31 -2.77 16.10
CA TYR A 234 -19.68 -2.42 16.45
C TYR A 234 -20.05 -3.13 17.76
N GLU A 235 -20.70 -2.42 18.65
CA GLU A 235 -21.23 -2.96 19.91
C GLU A 235 -22.62 -2.41 20.18
N PHE A 236 -23.53 -3.27 20.62
CA PHE A 236 -24.83 -2.85 21.14
C PHE A 236 -25.09 -3.40 22.55
N SER A 237 -25.96 -2.74 23.26
CA SER A 237 -26.52 -3.17 24.56
C SER A 237 -28.02 -2.89 24.58
N ILE A 238 -28.74 -3.45 25.54
CA ILE A 238 -30.17 -3.21 25.70
C ILE A 238 -30.45 -2.81 27.14
N GLY A 239 -31.28 -1.81 27.30
CA GLY A 239 -31.72 -1.33 28.60
C GLY A 239 -33.17 -0.88 28.61
N THR A 240 -33.74 -0.68 29.83
CA THR A 240 -35.08 -0.16 30.04
C THR A 240 -35.17 1.36 29.91
N THR A 241 -34.03 2.04 29.79
CA THR A 241 -33.96 3.49 29.51
C THR A 241 -32.80 3.74 28.53
N PRO A 242 -32.88 4.84 27.73
CA PRO A 242 -31.81 5.18 26.78
C PRO A 242 -30.43 5.28 27.44
N GLY A 243 -29.44 4.56 26.90
CA GLY A 243 -28.08 4.52 27.39
C GLY A 243 -27.78 3.49 28.48
N GLU A 244 -28.80 2.94 29.14
CA GLU A 244 -28.61 1.86 30.12
C GLU A 244 -28.42 0.50 29.44
N ARG A 245 -27.99 -0.49 30.24
CA ARG A 245 -27.66 -1.86 29.77
C ARG A 245 -28.03 -2.91 30.82
N ASP A 246 -29.09 -2.65 31.48
CA ASP A 246 -29.60 -3.48 32.59
C ASP A 246 -30.26 -4.80 32.12
N ILE A 247 -30.58 -4.90 30.84
CA ILE A 247 -31.14 -6.09 30.19
C ILE A 247 -30.05 -6.91 29.49
N LEU A 248 -29.28 -6.28 28.61
CA LEU A 248 -28.19 -6.93 27.86
C LEU A 248 -26.96 -6.01 27.87
N ASN A 249 -25.86 -6.53 28.41
CA ASN A 249 -24.59 -5.80 28.37
C ASN A 249 -24.01 -5.76 26.95
N TRP A 250 -22.98 -4.94 26.70
CA TRP A 250 -22.34 -4.78 25.41
C TRP A 250 -22.05 -6.11 24.71
N GLN A 251 -22.58 -6.26 23.51
CA GLN A 251 -22.38 -7.37 22.61
C GLN A 251 -21.65 -6.88 21.37
N LEU A 252 -20.61 -7.63 20.96
CA LEU A 252 -19.90 -7.37 19.71
C LEU A 252 -20.72 -7.90 18.53
N VAL A 253 -20.74 -7.12 17.44
CA VAL A 253 -21.25 -7.57 16.14
C VAL A 253 -20.18 -7.40 15.07
N GLN A 254 -20.22 -8.25 14.06
CA GLN A 254 -19.15 -8.29 13.05
C GLN A 254 -19.23 -7.12 12.05
N ASP A 255 -20.43 -6.62 11.84
CA ASP A 255 -20.70 -5.52 10.91
C ASP A 255 -21.83 -4.61 11.45
N SER A 256 -22.45 -3.82 10.60
CA SER A 256 -23.47 -2.86 10.99
C SER A 256 -24.82 -3.48 11.40
N VAL A 257 -24.95 -4.80 11.40
CA VAL A 257 -26.21 -5.48 11.74
C VAL A 257 -25.95 -6.53 12.82
N GLY A 258 -26.71 -6.44 13.90
CA GLY A 258 -26.70 -7.43 14.99
C GLY A 258 -28.08 -8.01 15.25
N THR A 259 -28.15 -9.12 16.00
CA THR A 259 -29.41 -9.71 16.43
C THR A 259 -29.42 -9.96 17.93
N PHE A 260 -30.61 -9.98 18.54
CA PHE A 260 -30.83 -10.27 19.94
C PHE A 260 -32.14 -11.03 20.16
N SER A 261 -32.24 -11.74 21.27
CA SER A 261 -33.47 -12.44 21.65
C SER A 261 -34.35 -11.58 22.54
N THR A 262 -35.65 -11.56 22.29
CA THR A 262 -36.65 -10.89 23.13
C THR A 262 -37.24 -11.78 24.21
N LYS A 263 -36.74 -12.98 24.38
CA LYS A 263 -37.28 -14.04 25.27
C LYS A 263 -37.42 -13.58 26.74
N ASP A 264 -36.51 -12.76 27.21
CA ASP A 264 -36.48 -12.30 28.60
C ASP A 264 -37.13 -10.91 28.77
N PHE A 265 -37.79 -10.40 27.74
CA PHE A 265 -38.49 -9.12 27.77
C PHE A 265 -39.88 -9.31 28.39
N VAL A 266 -40.40 -8.23 28.99
CA VAL A 266 -41.68 -8.20 29.71
C VAL A 266 -42.71 -7.46 28.89
N GLU A 267 -43.94 -7.96 28.87
CA GLU A 267 -45.09 -7.37 28.21
C GLU A 267 -45.35 -5.92 28.68
N GLU A 268 -45.72 -5.04 27.76
CA GLU A 268 -45.98 -3.62 27.98
C GLU A 268 -44.76 -2.75 28.40
N GLU A 269 -43.56 -3.36 28.57
CA GLU A 269 -42.34 -2.61 28.83
C GLU A 269 -41.65 -2.15 27.54
N THR A 270 -40.99 -0.99 27.62
CA THR A 270 -40.21 -0.43 26.51
C THR A 270 -38.72 -0.70 26.70
N TYR A 271 -38.05 -1.15 25.63
CA TYR A 271 -36.64 -1.45 25.62
C TYR A 271 -35.92 -0.58 24.58
N TYR A 272 -34.71 -0.16 24.91
CA TYR A 272 -33.87 0.66 24.05
C TYR A 272 -32.61 -0.07 23.64
N VAL A 273 -32.37 -0.15 22.35
CA VAL A 273 -31.09 -0.62 21.83
C VAL A 273 -30.11 0.53 21.83
N ASN A 274 -29.01 0.38 22.54
CA ASN A 274 -27.93 1.35 22.60
C ASN A 274 -26.75 0.88 21.79
N GLY A 275 -26.16 1.76 20.99
CA GLY A 275 -25.02 1.45 20.13
C GLY A 275 -23.82 2.33 20.41
N ARG A 276 -22.64 1.74 20.26
CA ARG A 276 -21.37 2.44 20.13
C ARG A 276 -20.49 1.75 19.11
N VAL A 277 -19.61 2.49 18.46
CA VAL A 277 -18.69 1.96 17.49
C VAL A 277 -17.28 2.48 17.73
N THR A 278 -16.27 1.67 17.34
CA THR A 278 -14.87 2.06 17.35
C THR A 278 -14.36 2.08 15.93
N ASP A 279 -13.69 3.16 15.52
CA ASP A 279 -13.09 3.30 14.20
C ASP A 279 -11.77 2.53 14.05
N ARG A 280 -11.15 2.63 12.89
CA ARG A 280 -9.89 1.93 12.59
C ARG A 280 -8.66 2.58 13.23
N VAL A 281 -8.77 3.81 13.72
CA VAL A 281 -7.70 4.49 14.47
C VAL A 281 -7.89 4.43 15.98
N GLY A 282 -9.00 3.83 16.48
CA GLY A 282 -9.25 3.53 17.89
C GLY A 282 -10.11 4.54 18.63
N TYR A 283 -10.73 5.52 17.96
CA TYR A 283 -11.71 6.40 18.61
C TYR A 283 -13.06 5.71 18.75
N VAL A 284 -13.72 5.99 19.89
CA VAL A 284 -15.06 5.45 20.21
C VAL A 284 -16.10 6.56 20.06
N SER A 285 -17.23 6.24 19.41
CA SER A 285 -18.38 7.14 19.30
C SER A 285 -19.00 7.48 20.65
N ASP A 286 -19.85 8.48 20.68
CA ASP A 286 -20.84 8.60 21.74
C ASP A 286 -21.84 7.44 21.65
N VAL A 287 -22.47 7.10 22.78
CA VAL A 287 -23.55 6.12 22.81
C VAL A 287 -24.81 6.77 22.24
N VAL A 288 -25.45 6.09 21.29
CA VAL A 288 -26.73 6.49 20.72
C VAL A 288 -27.74 5.37 21.02
N ALA A 289 -28.95 5.76 21.40
CA ALA A 289 -30.07 4.84 21.64
C ALA A 289 -31.06 4.90 20.49
N SER A 290 -31.76 3.79 20.22
CA SER A 290 -32.98 3.76 19.43
C SER A 290 -34.10 4.56 20.12
N ASP A 291 -35.20 4.81 19.45
CA ASP A 291 -36.39 5.45 20.03
C ASP A 291 -37.20 4.52 20.94
N GLY A 292 -36.87 3.22 20.88
CA GLY A 292 -37.39 2.20 21.78
C GLY A 292 -38.50 1.35 21.18
N VAL A 293 -38.50 0.08 21.58
CA VAL A 293 -39.46 -0.92 21.14
C VAL A 293 -40.27 -1.44 22.32
N GLN A 294 -41.59 -1.57 22.16
CA GLN A 294 -42.47 -2.12 23.16
C GLN A 294 -42.80 -3.60 22.89
N MET A 295 -42.98 -4.37 23.96
CA MET A 295 -43.41 -5.77 23.85
C MET A 295 -44.93 -5.85 23.88
N ASP A 296 -45.53 -6.60 22.92
CA ASP A 296 -46.96 -6.87 22.82
C ASP A 296 -47.16 -8.40 22.57
N PHE A 297 -47.79 -9.08 23.50
CA PHE A 297 -48.03 -10.54 23.49
C PHE A 297 -49.46 -10.94 23.33
#